data_ac6c86f8b3a9ae5c4a3c3b4845d42084
#
_entry.id   ac6c86f8b3a9ae5c4a3c3b4845d42084
#
_cell.length_a   1.000
_cell.length_b   1.000
_cell.length_c   1.000
_cell.angle_alpha   90.00
_cell.angle_beta   90.00
_cell.angle_gamma   90.00
#
_symmetry.space_group_name_H-M   'P 1'
#
loop_
_entity.id
_entity.type
_entity.pdbx_description
1 polymer ?
#
loop_
_entity_poly.entity_id
_entity_poly.type
_entity_poly.pdbx_seq_one_letter_code
_entity_poly.pdbx_strand_id
1 'polypeptide(L)'
;MLNDAICRLLQANQMSWGAYVAIGLRRKGLTRYRRGGLSDIVALPALFVDVDNPSPSTLQHLQSMQPEPSCITFTGGGYHAYWWLNFPLTDMRLARHLLRGLAQLTGGDMLSSAQSLRLIGSHNTKLERNNALCHAIALNDNRYAIETFTSLIPQAKPTPQRPIPRRQTSQTSSGKTLNPDLIQTVSQHLISMGYVQRGDWLCGSCPYPENHRHDDQHHSFGFNVRTGYGNCYRCGSMLLKDIYQIIGLDINYDEIYVSY
;
A
#
# COMPACT_ATOMS: atom_id res chain seq x y z
N MET A 1 19.17 -4.69 24.48
CA MET A 1 18.02 -5.16 23.64
C MET A 1 17.82 -4.31 22.38
N LEU A 2 17.47 -3.00 22.42
CA LEU A 2 17.28 -2.20 21.18
C LEU A 2 18.60 -2.00 20.43
N ASN A 3 19.65 -1.61 21.12
CA ASN A 3 20.98 -1.43 20.52
C ASN A 3 21.51 -2.71 19.88
N ASP A 4 21.29 -3.87 20.49
CA ASP A 4 21.72 -5.15 19.91
C ASP A 4 20.97 -5.47 18.63
N ALA A 5 19.67 -5.14 18.56
CA ALA A 5 18.88 -5.33 17.34
C ALA A 5 19.38 -4.42 16.22
N ILE A 6 19.68 -3.15 16.52
CA ILE A 6 20.25 -2.19 15.56
C ILE A 6 21.61 -2.69 15.07
N CYS A 7 22.51 -3.10 15.99
CA CYS A 7 23.84 -3.61 15.62
C CYS A 7 23.72 -4.83 14.68
N ARG A 8 22.83 -5.79 14.98
CA ARG A 8 22.62 -6.97 14.12
C ARG A 8 22.08 -6.60 12.74
N LEU A 9 21.16 -5.61 12.66
CA LEU A 9 20.66 -5.12 11.39
C LEU A 9 21.76 -4.46 10.56
N LEU A 10 22.62 -3.65 11.18
CA LEU A 10 23.74 -3.00 10.50
C LEU A 10 24.80 -4.03 10.07
N GLN A 11 25.09 -5.04 10.88
CA GLN A 11 25.98 -6.16 10.49
C GLN A 11 25.42 -6.91 9.28
N ALA A 12 24.13 -7.26 9.29
CA ALA A 12 23.48 -7.90 8.14
C ALA A 12 23.51 -7.00 6.89
N ASN A 13 23.38 -5.68 7.08
CA ASN A 13 23.45 -4.70 6.00
C ASN A 13 24.84 -4.66 5.35
N GLN A 14 25.91 -4.78 6.13
CA GLN A 14 27.29 -4.91 5.62
C GLN A 14 27.45 -6.17 4.73
N MET A 15 26.64 -7.18 4.96
CA MET A 15 26.55 -8.40 4.12
C MET A 15 25.57 -8.25 2.95
N SER A 16 25.29 -7.02 2.53
CA SER A 16 24.37 -6.66 1.43
C SER A 16 22.88 -6.97 1.67
N TRP A 17 22.45 -7.17 2.90
CA TRP A 17 21.03 -7.29 3.24
C TRP A 17 20.40 -5.91 3.43
N GLY A 18 19.16 -5.74 2.98
CA GLY A 18 18.44 -4.49 3.23
C GLY A 18 18.03 -4.37 4.72
N ALA A 19 18.37 -3.26 5.38
CA ALA A 19 17.98 -2.98 6.75
C ALA A 19 16.78 -2.02 6.80
N TYR A 20 15.70 -2.44 7.49
CA TYR A 20 14.44 -1.71 7.55
C TYR A 20 13.86 -1.70 8.95
N VAL A 21 13.16 -0.64 9.28
CA VAL A 21 12.38 -0.48 10.50
C VAL A 21 10.89 -0.34 10.17
N ALA A 22 10.06 -1.05 10.90
CA ALA A 22 8.62 -0.90 10.80
C ALA A 22 8.18 0.33 11.60
N ILE A 23 7.39 1.21 10.98
CA ILE A 23 6.90 2.42 11.63
C ILE A 23 5.66 2.13 12.48
N GLY A 24 4.71 1.37 11.95
CA GLY A 24 3.51 0.99 12.68
C GLY A 24 3.79 0.00 13.81
N LEU A 25 3.25 0.28 14.99
CA LEU A 25 3.31 -0.61 16.15
C LEU A 25 2.39 -1.81 15.92
N ARG A 26 2.92 -3.01 16.14
CA ARG A 26 2.20 -4.26 15.92
C ARG A 26 1.64 -4.81 17.22
N ARG A 27 0.51 -5.50 17.12
CA ARG A 27 -0.08 -6.22 18.27
C ARG A 27 0.93 -7.21 18.87
N LYS A 28 0.81 -7.47 20.15
CA LYS A 28 1.59 -8.51 20.84
C LYS A 28 1.22 -9.92 20.32
N GLY A 29 2.12 -10.88 20.52
CA GLY A 29 1.87 -12.30 20.22
C GLY A 29 2.12 -12.72 18.75
N LEU A 30 2.73 -11.85 17.93
CA LEU A 30 3.24 -12.26 16.62
C LEU A 30 4.44 -13.21 16.84
N THR A 31 4.46 -14.33 16.13
CA THR A 31 5.58 -15.26 16.18
C THR A 31 6.84 -14.65 15.58
N ARG A 32 8.03 -15.13 16.00
CA ARG A 32 9.35 -14.59 15.63
C ARG A 32 9.55 -14.38 14.12
N TYR A 33 8.93 -15.20 13.29
CA TYR A 33 9.08 -15.13 11.82
C TYR A 33 7.88 -14.52 11.10
N ARG A 34 6.85 -14.05 11.84
CA ARG A 34 5.71 -13.36 11.26
C ARG A 34 5.88 -11.86 11.38
N ARG A 35 6.14 -11.21 10.25
CA ARG A 35 6.22 -9.74 10.16
C ARG A 35 4.90 -9.06 10.58
N GLY A 36 3.77 -9.73 10.43
CA GLY A 36 2.44 -9.14 10.56
C GLY A 36 2.05 -8.33 9.32
N GLY A 37 0.74 -8.22 9.11
CA GLY A 37 0.13 -7.44 8.03
C GLY A 37 -0.51 -6.16 8.55
N LEU A 38 -1.32 -5.53 7.70
CA LEU A 38 -2.05 -4.30 8.03
C LEU A 38 -3.02 -4.48 9.22
N SER A 39 -3.65 -5.65 9.32
CA SER A 39 -4.55 -6.01 10.44
C SER A 39 -3.85 -6.19 11.79
N ASP A 40 -2.52 -6.30 11.77
CA ASP A 40 -1.73 -6.45 12.98
C ASP A 40 -1.19 -5.11 13.52
N ILE A 41 -1.42 -4.00 12.81
CA ILE A 41 -1.03 -2.66 13.26
C ILE A 41 -2.06 -2.13 14.23
N VAL A 42 -1.61 -1.76 15.42
CA VAL A 42 -2.47 -1.25 16.50
C VAL A 42 -2.32 0.25 16.75
N ALA A 43 -1.18 0.82 16.35
CA ALA A 43 -0.96 2.26 16.47
C ALA A 43 0.13 2.74 15.53
N LEU A 44 0.08 4.03 15.17
CA LEU A 44 1.06 4.70 14.32
C LEU A 44 1.68 5.88 15.11
N PRO A 45 2.95 5.78 15.54
CA PRO A 45 3.60 6.83 16.35
C PRO A 45 4.06 8.03 15.52
N ALA A 46 4.09 7.91 14.20
CA ALA A 46 4.47 8.98 13.27
C ALA A 46 3.68 8.86 11.97
N LEU A 47 3.35 9.97 11.34
CA LEU A 47 3.03 10.01 9.93
C LEU A 47 4.32 10.03 9.12
N PHE A 48 4.30 9.52 7.88
CA PHE A 48 5.49 9.42 7.06
C PHE A 48 5.17 9.35 5.57
N VAL A 49 6.16 9.70 4.77
CA VAL A 49 6.13 9.56 3.31
C VAL A 49 7.45 8.99 2.82
N ASP A 50 7.41 8.36 1.64
CA ASP A 50 8.56 7.95 0.86
C ASP A 50 8.47 8.63 -0.51
N VAL A 51 9.49 9.42 -0.87
CA VAL A 51 9.52 10.17 -2.12
C VAL A 51 10.72 9.70 -2.93
N ASP A 52 10.49 8.81 -3.89
CA ASP A 52 11.51 8.21 -4.77
C ASP A 52 12.02 9.22 -5.83
N ASN A 53 12.42 10.41 -5.38
CA ASN A 53 13.01 11.45 -6.21
C ASN A 53 14.10 12.18 -5.44
N PRO A 54 15.39 11.96 -5.73
CA PRO A 54 16.50 12.54 -4.99
C PRO A 54 16.84 13.98 -5.40
N SER A 55 15.94 14.68 -6.13
CA SER A 55 16.22 16.04 -6.61
C SER A 55 16.33 17.05 -5.46
N PRO A 56 17.16 18.10 -5.61
CA PRO A 56 17.22 19.21 -4.64
C PRO A 56 15.87 19.91 -4.44
N SER A 57 15.05 20.02 -5.48
CA SER A 57 13.70 20.60 -5.40
C SER A 57 12.75 19.77 -4.54
N THR A 58 12.86 18.44 -4.57
CA THR A 58 12.11 17.56 -3.67
C THR A 58 12.50 17.79 -2.21
N LEU A 59 13.80 17.88 -1.92
CA LEU A 59 14.28 18.17 -0.58
C LEU A 59 13.79 19.54 -0.09
N GLN A 60 13.92 20.55 -0.92
CA GLN A 60 13.46 21.91 -0.61
C GLN A 60 11.94 21.94 -0.34
N HIS A 61 11.17 21.22 -1.14
CA HIS A 61 9.72 21.09 -0.93
C HIS A 61 9.42 20.46 0.44
N LEU A 62 10.06 19.32 0.77
CA LEU A 62 9.88 18.67 2.08
C LEU A 62 10.28 19.58 3.25
N GLN A 63 11.38 20.32 3.12
CA GLN A 63 11.85 21.26 4.16
C GLN A 63 10.93 22.48 4.33
N SER A 64 10.22 22.88 3.27
CA SER A 64 9.30 24.03 3.30
C SER A 64 7.88 23.68 3.77
N MET A 65 7.59 22.39 4.00
CA MET A 65 6.25 21.96 4.43
C MET A 65 5.87 22.53 5.78
N GLN A 66 4.57 22.79 5.95
CA GLN A 66 3.96 23.15 7.23
C GLN A 66 2.81 22.18 7.55
N PRO A 67 2.88 21.46 8.67
CA PRO A 67 3.96 21.46 9.66
C PRO A 67 5.28 20.88 9.11
N GLU A 68 6.39 21.40 9.62
CA GLU A 68 7.73 20.94 9.27
C GLU A 68 7.92 19.45 9.62
N PRO A 69 8.54 18.61 8.77
CA PRO A 69 8.89 17.25 9.16
C PRO A 69 9.79 17.21 10.39
N SER A 70 9.51 16.32 11.34
CA SER A 70 10.36 16.08 12.49
C SER A 70 11.70 15.44 12.09
N CYS A 71 11.69 14.67 11.00
CA CYS A 71 12.90 14.06 10.44
C CYS A 71 12.78 13.94 8.93
N ILE A 72 13.86 14.28 8.22
CA ILE A 72 14.03 13.98 6.79
C ILE A 72 15.28 13.13 6.64
N THR A 73 15.18 12.02 5.94
CA THR A 73 16.29 11.11 5.68
C THR A 73 16.51 10.95 4.19
N PHE A 74 17.78 10.91 3.77
CA PHE A 74 18.17 10.47 2.44
C PHE A 74 18.28 8.95 2.42
N THR A 75 17.76 8.29 1.39
CA THR A 75 17.68 6.82 1.29
C THR A 75 18.56 6.23 0.20
N GLY A 76 19.35 7.08 -0.48
CA GLY A 76 20.12 6.72 -1.67
C GLY A 76 19.31 6.75 -2.97
N GLY A 77 18.00 6.91 -2.91
CA GLY A 77 17.13 6.97 -4.08
C GLY A 77 16.04 8.02 -4.00
N GLY A 78 15.95 8.69 -2.86
CA GLY A 78 14.95 9.69 -2.55
C GLY A 78 15.01 10.03 -1.08
N TYR A 79 13.88 10.42 -0.53
CA TYR A 79 13.77 10.90 0.84
C TYR A 79 12.61 10.24 1.56
N HIS A 80 12.81 9.91 2.84
CA HIS A 80 11.70 9.70 3.75
C HIS A 80 11.52 10.97 4.59
N ALA A 81 10.30 11.39 4.84
CA ALA A 81 9.99 12.42 5.81
C ALA A 81 9.01 11.87 6.85
N TYR A 82 9.21 12.28 8.10
CA TYR A 82 8.47 11.81 9.27
C TYR A 82 7.95 12.99 10.07
N TRP A 83 6.73 12.84 10.61
CA TRP A 83 6.12 13.76 11.57
C TRP A 83 5.79 12.96 12.82
N TRP A 84 6.54 13.18 13.90
CA TRP A 84 6.30 12.50 15.17
C TRP A 84 4.99 12.98 15.76
N LEU A 85 4.15 12.04 16.23
CA LEU A 85 2.90 12.38 16.91
C LEU A 85 3.09 12.50 18.41
N ASN A 86 2.34 13.41 19.04
CA ASN A 86 2.30 13.54 20.52
C ASN A 86 1.83 12.23 21.15
N PHE A 87 0.82 11.60 20.54
CA PHE A 87 0.27 10.30 20.92
C PHE A 87 0.16 9.41 19.68
N PRO A 88 0.48 8.11 19.78
CA PRO A 88 0.29 7.20 18.67
C PRO A 88 -1.16 7.16 18.20
N LEU A 89 -1.36 7.32 16.90
CA LEU A 89 -2.68 7.25 16.26
C LEU A 89 -3.17 5.80 16.22
N THR A 90 -4.29 5.50 16.87
CA THR A 90 -4.90 4.15 16.92
C THR A 90 -6.02 3.94 15.90
N ASP A 91 -6.61 5.01 15.37
CA ASP A 91 -7.56 4.91 14.26
C ASP A 91 -6.82 4.66 12.93
N MET A 92 -6.79 3.40 12.50
CA MET A 92 -6.09 3.01 11.26
C MET A 92 -6.81 3.44 9.99
N ARG A 93 -8.09 3.84 10.06
CA ARG A 93 -8.80 4.43 8.90
C ARG A 93 -8.33 5.87 8.72
N LEU A 94 -8.28 6.63 9.80
CA LEU A 94 -7.71 7.98 9.78
C LEU A 94 -6.23 7.95 9.39
N ALA A 95 -5.43 7.03 9.95
CA ALA A 95 -4.03 6.85 9.57
C ALA A 95 -3.86 6.66 8.05
N ARG A 96 -4.66 5.79 7.44
CA ARG A 96 -4.64 5.57 5.98
C ARG A 96 -4.99 6.84 5.21
N HIS A 97 -6.00 7.58 5.66
CA HIS A 97 -6.41 8.83 5.03
C HIS A 97 -5.29 9.87 5.07
N LEU A 98 -4.67 10.04 6.24
CA LEU A 98 -3.59 11.01 6.45
C LEU A 98 -2.33 10.65 5.65
N LEU A 99 -1.90 9.39 5.66
CA LEU A 99 -0.75 8.94 4.86
C LEU A 99 -0.99 9.15 3.36
N ARG A 100 -2.20 8.87 2.87
CA ARG A 100 -2.57 9.12 1.48
C ARG A 100 -2.53 10.61 1.13
N GLY A 101 -3.07 11.48 2.00
CA GLY A 101 -3.04 12.93 1.80
C GLY A 101 -1.62 13.48 1.79
N LEU A 102 -0.76 13.06 2.71
CA LEU A 102 0.66 13.44 2.73
C LEU A 102 1.38 12.96 1.46
N ALA A 103 1.14 11.74 1.00
CA ALA A 103 1.70 11.24 -0.25
C ALA A 103 1.29 12.11 -1.45
N GLN A 104 0.04 12.56 -1.52
CA GLN A 104 -0.43 13.48 -2.56
C GLN A 104 0.23 14.85 -2.49
N LEU A 105 0.39 15.41 -1.28
CA LEU A 105 1.02 16.70 -1.07
C LEU A 105 2.51 16.71 -1.42
N THR A 106 3.21 15.61 -1.17
CA THR A 106 4.65 15.48 -1.37
C THR A 106 5.04 14.87 -2.70
N GLY A 107 4.08 14.34 -3.46
CA GLY A 107 4.37 13.53 -4.65
C GLY A 107 4.99 12.17 -4.32
N GLY A 108 4.86 11.71 -3.08
CA GLY A 108 5.40 10.45 -2.60
C GLY A 108 4.53 9.23 -2.87
N ASP A 109 5.01 8.08 -2.46
CA ASP A 109 4.34 6.81 -2.64
C ASP A 109 3.15 6.64 -1.67
N MET A 110 2.11 5.94 -2.15
CA MET A 110 0.94 5.59 -1.34
C MET A 110 1.26 4.45 -0.38
N LEU A 111 1.79 4.80 0.79
CA LEU A 111 2.21 3.83 1.79
C LEU A 111 1.05 3.43 2.72
N SER A 112 1.17 2.25 3.30
CA SER A 112 0.29 1.76 4.36
C SER A 112 0.94 1.88 5.74
N SER A 113 0.15 1.87 6.81
CA SER A 113 0.67 1.86 8.19
C SER A 113 1.53 0.64 8.53
N ALA A 114 1.48 -0.44 7.72
CA ALA A 114 2.32 -1.63 7.87
C ALA A 114 3.69 -1.51 7.18
N GLN A 115 3.98 -0.37 6.56
CA GLN A 115 5.22 -0.14 5.82
C GLN A 115 6.45 -0.23 6.74
N SER A 116 7.54 -0.70 6.16
CA SER A 116 8.87 -0.62 6.75
C SER A 116 9.73 0.27 5.87
N LEU A 117 10.42 1.20 6.50
CA LEU A 117 11.29 2.17 5.85
C LEU A 117 12.75 1.89 6.18
N ARG A 118 13.68 2.39 5.37
CA ARG A 118 15.11 2.12 5.57
C ARG A 118 15.60 2.65 6.90
N LEU A 119 16.44 1.87 7.55
CA LEU A 119 17.09 2.24 8.79
C LEU A 119 18.17 3.30 8.52
N ILE A 120 18.16 4.40 9.28
CA ILE A 120 19.23 5.40 9.29
C ILE A 120 20.54 4.72 9.72
N GLY A 121 21.65 5.05 9.06
CA GLY A 121 22.97 4.44 9.27
C GLY A 121 23.18 3.14 8.47
N SER A 122 22.17 2.66 7.73
CA SER A 122 22.34 1.55 6.81
C SER A 122 22.66 2.01 5.39
N HIS A 123 23.16 1.10 4.55
CA HIS A 123 23.39 1.33 3.15
C HIS A 123 22.22 0.81 2.30
N ASN A 124 21.91 1.51 1.22
CA ASN A 124 20.95 1.07 0.24
C ASN A 124 21.58 0.02 -0.68
N THR A 125 21.30 -1.24 -0.43
CA THR A 125 21.90 -2.40 -1.11
C THR A 125 21.31 -2.69 -2.49
N LYS A 126 20.40 -1.85 -3.00
CA LYS A 126 19.94 -1.94 -4.39
C LYS A 126 21.09 -1.55 -5.34
N LEU A 127 21.31 -2.35 -6.39
CA LEU A 127 22.44 -2.16 -7.33
C LEU A 127 22.46 -0.75 -7.92
N GLU A 128 21.30 -0.23 -8.32
CA GLU A 128 21.14 1.11 -8.92
C GLU A 128 21.37 2.27 -7.95
N ARG A 129 21.62 1.99 -6.67
CA ARG A 129 21.82 3.01 -5.61
C ARG A 129 23.25 3.09 -5.11
N ASN A 130 24.18 2.38 -5.75
CA ASN A 130 25.63 2.43 -5.47
C ASN A 130 25.99 2.33 -3.98
N ASN A 131 25.25 1.49 -3.24
CA ASN A 131 25.44 1.32 -1.79
C ASN A 131 25.40 2.64 -0.99
N ALA A 132 24.57 3.59 -1.39
CA ALA A 132 24.47 4.90 -0.76
C ALA A 132 24.08 4.80 0.72
N LEU A 133 24.73 5.59 1.56
CA LEU A 133 24.43 5.66 3.00
C LEU A 133 23.08 6.36 3.23
N CYS A 134 22.20 5.70 3.97
CA CYS A 134 20.96 6.29 4.47
C CYS A 134 21.26 7.13 5.71
N HIS A 135 21.04 8.43 5.65
CA HIS A 135 21.38 9.35 6.74
C HIS A 135 20.30 10.41 6.95
N ALA A 136 20.24 10.95 8.16
CA ALA A 136 19.35 12.06 8.46
C ALA A 136 19.92 13.35 7.84
N ILE A 137 19.05 14.10 7.14
CA ILE A 137 19.35 15.43 6.61
C ILE A 137 18.87 16.50 7.58
N ALA A 138 17.69 16.28 8.16
CA ALA A 138 17.09 17.14 9.16
C ALA A 138 16.52 16.27 10.28
N LEU A 139 16.68 16.73 11.51
CA LEU A 139 16.11 16.09 12.70
C LEU A 139 15.85 17.17 13.74
N ASN A 140 14.63 17.20 14.24
CA ASN A 140 14.22 18.06 15.34
C ASN A 140 13.30 17.28 16.31
N ASP A 141 12.98 17.89 17.46
CA ASP A 141 12.13 17.28 18.49
C ASP A 141 10.64 17.63 18.35
N ASN A 142 10.25 18.23 17.23
CA ASN A 142 8.87 18.62 16.99
C ASN A 142 7.96 17.41 17.01
N ARG A 143 6.88 17.53 17.80
CA ARG A 143 5.79 16.54 17.85
C ARG A 143 4.48 17.25 17.60
N TYR A 144 3.55 16.55 16.99
CA TYR A 144 2.32 17.14 16.48
C TYR A 144 1.09 16.44 17.04
N ALA A 145 0.07 17.24 17.32
CA ALA A 145 -1.27 16.73 17.50
C ALA A 145 -1.83 16.27 16.14
N ILE A 146 -2.67 15.24 16.14
CA ILE A 146 -3.20 14.69 14.89
C ILE A 146 -4.08 15.68 14.13
N GLU A 147 -4.73 16.57 14.85
CA GLU A 147 -5.60 17.63 14.36
C GLU A 147 -4.87 18.57 13.40
N THR A 148 -3.56 18.78 13.61
CA THR A 148 -2.70 19.59 12.74
C THR A 148 -2.74 19.09 11.29
N PHE A 149 -2.88 17.79 11.08
CA PHE A 149 -2.87 17.18 9.74
C PHE A 149 -4.25 17.06 9.12
N THR A 150 -5.30 16.96 9.94
CA THR A 150 -6.68 16.84 9.41
C THR A 150 -7.12 18.07 8.67
N SER A 151 -6.61 19.25 9.02
CA SER A 151 -6.88 20.53 8.34
C SER A 151 -6.10 20.72 7.04
N LEU A 152 -4.96 20.04 6.89
CA LEU A 152 -4.06 20.17 5.74
C LEU A 152 -4.45 19.26 4.57
N ILE A 153 -5.10 18.15 4.87
CA ILE A 153 -5.52 17.20 3.86
C ILE A 153 -6.85 17.67 3.31
N PRO A 154 -6.92 18.00 2.00
CA PRO A 154 -8.17 18.36 1.39
C PRO A 154 -9.21 17.31 1.73
N GLN A 155 -10.29 17.68 2.40
CA GLN A 155 -11.43 16.80 2.54
C GLN A 155 -11.76 16.34 1.12
N ALA A 156 -11.69 15.03 0.90
CA ALA A 156 -12.11 14.48 -0.38
C ALA A 156 -13.45 15.14 -0.70
N LYS A 157 -13.52 15.91 -1.81
CA LYS A 157 -14.82 16.38 -2.31
C LYS A 157 -15.71 15.16 -2.22
N PRO A 158 -16.89 15.24 -1.60
CA PRO A 158 -17.77 14.10 -1.55
C PRO A 158 -17.88 13.61 -3.00
N THR A 159 -17.14 12.56 -3.31
CA THR A 159 -17.39 11.83 -4.56
C THR A 159 -18.86 11.54 -4.46
N PRO A 160 -19.69 11.96 -5.44
CA PRO A 160 -21.11 11.66 -5.40
C PRO A 160 -21.17 10.19 -5.01
N GLN A 161 -21.69 9.92 -3.83
CA GLN A 161 -21.77 8.58 -3.31
C GLN A 161 -22.58 7.84 -4.35
N ARG A 162 -21.90 7.11 -5.23
CA ARG A 162 -22.56 5.97 -5.84
C ARG A 162 -23.16 5.24 -4.65
N PRO A 163 -24.47 5.06 -4.58
CA PRO A 163 -25.08 4.41 -3.45
C PRO A 163 -24.27 3.14 -3.23
N ILE A 164 -23.52 3.09 -2.11
CA ILE A 164 -22.95 1.84 -1.67
C ILE A 164 -24.17 0.96 -1.55
N PRO A 165 -24.29 -0.14 -2.30
CA PRO A 165 -25.41 -1.04 -2.09
C PRO A 165 -25.33 -1.36 -0.62
N ARG A 166 -26.27 -0.83 0.15
CA ARG A 166 -26.39 -1.07 1.57
C ARG A 166 -26.35 -2.58 1.66
N ARG A 167 -25.27 -3.12 2.22
CA ARG A 167 -25.14 -4.54 2.49
C ARG A 167 -26.31 -4.82 3.43
N GLN A 168 -27.45 -5.11 2.83
CA GLN A 168 -28.57 -5.63 3.57
C GLN A 168 -28.01 -6.91 4.18
N THR A 169 -27.87 -6.87 5.50
CA THR A 169 -27.75 -8.09 6.29
C THR A 169 -28.78 -9.04 5.73
N SER A 170 -28.33 -10.10 5.13
CA SER A 170 -29.11 -11.08 4.43
C SER A 170 -30.27 -11.57 5.28
N GLN A 171 -31.43 -10.99 5.05
CA GLN A 171 -32.62 -11.78 5.06
C GLN A 171 -32.61 -12.56 3.73
N THR A 172 -32.52 -13.87 3.84
CA THR A 172 -32.85 -14.90 2.87
C THR A 172 -33.33 -14.36 1.50
N SER A 173 -32.38 -14.03 0.61
CA SER A 173 -32.68 -13.84 -0.79
C SER A 173 -32.27 -15.11 -1.54
N SER A 174 -33.25 -15.72 -2.19
CA SER A 174 -33.15 -16.74 -3.23
C SER A 174 -31.73 -16.83 -3.83
N GLY A 175 -31.11 -18.00 -3.74
CA GLY A 175 -29.71 -18.27 -4.03
C GLY A 175 -29.32 -18.01 -5.48
N LYS A 176 -28.99 -16.77 -5.80
CA LYS A 176 -28.26 -16.45 -7.03
C LYS A 176 -26.76 -16.54 -6.72
N THR A 177 -26.11 -17.56 -7.26
CA THR A 177 -24.67 -17.72 -7.26
C THR A 177 -24.07 -17.17 -8.55
N LEU A 178 -22.84 -16.66 -8.51
CA LEU A 178 -22.12 -16.31 -9.74
C LEU A 178 -21.99 -17.57 -10.60
N ASN A 179 -22.18 -17.40 -11.90
CA ASN A 179 -22.08 -18.48 -12.87
C ASN A 179 -20.66 -19.05 -12.92
N PRO A 180 -20.44 -20.33 -12.55
CA PRO A 180 -19.12 -20.94 -12.52
C PRO A 180 -18.46 -21.00 -13.91
N ASP A 181 -19.25 -21.15 -14.97
CA ASP A 181 -18.72 -21.22 -16.33
C ASP A 181 -18.09 -19.89 -16.76
N LEU A 182 -18.67 -18.76 -16.33
CA LEU A 182 -18.10 -17.45 -16.57
C LEU A 182 -16.80 -17.25 -15.78
N ILE A 183 -16.74 -17.73 -14.55
CA ILE A 183 -15.50 -17.69 -13.76
C ILE A 183 -14.41 -18.52 -14.44
N GLN A 184 -14.77 -19.69 -14.96
CA GLN A 184 -13.86 -20.56 -15.69
C GLN A 184 -13.37 -19.91 -17.00
N THR A 185 -14.27 -19.28 -17.76
CA THR A 185 -13.95 -18.58 -19.01
C THR A 185 -12.93 -17.46 -18.77
N VAL A 186 -13.17 -16.61 -17.76
CA VAL A 186 -12.21 -15.56 -17.36
C VAL A 186 -10.89 -16.18 -16.93
N SER A 187 -10.93 -17.26 -16.14
CA SER A 187 -9.69 -17.92 -15.67
C SER A 187 -8.85 -18.43 -16.85
N GLN A 188 -9.47 -19.09 -17.83
CA GLN A 188 -8.77 -19.59 -19.01
C GLN A 188 -8.20 -18.46 -19.85
N HIS A 189 -8.97 -17.37 -20.03
CA HIS A 189 -8.49 -16.18 -20.74
C HIS A 189 -7.30 -15.54 -20.06
N LEU A 190 -7.35 -15.33 -18.75
CA LEU A 190 -6.22 -14.78 -17.98
C LEU A 190 -4.99 -15.69 -18.04
N ILE A 191 -5.16 -17.03 -18.00
CA ILE A 191 -4.05 -17.97 -18.18
C ILE A 191 -3.43 -17.82 -19.58
N SER A 192 -4.24 -17.68 -20.62
CA SER A 192 -3.74 -17.46 -22.00
C SER A 192 -2.99 -16.14 -22.16
N MET A 193 -3.28 -15.14 -21.30
CA MET A 193 -2.55 -13.87 -21.21
C MET A 193 -1.27 -13.97 -20.36
N GLY A 194 -0.91 -15.14 -19.85
CA GLY A 194 0.32 -15.35 -19.09
C GLY A 194 0.17 -15.19 -17.56
N TYR A 195 -1.05 -15.15 -17.03
CA TYR A 195 -1.25 -15.12 -15.58
C TYR A 195 -0.87 -16.46 -14.96
N VAL A 196 -0.21 -16.40 -13.81
CA VAL A 196 0.30 -17.57 -13.09
C VAL A 196 -0.60 -17.92 -11.93
N GLN A 197 -1.02 -19.18 -11.87
CA GLN A 197 -1.86 -19.67 -10.76
C GLN A 197 -1.05 -19.89 -9.50
N ARG A 198 -1.53 -19.35 -8.38
CA ARG A 198 -0.99 -19.52 -7.03
C ARG A 198 -2.14 -19.83 -6.06
N GLY A 199 -2.36 -21.12 -5.80
CA GLY A 199 -3.53 -21.57 -5.05
C GLY A 199 -4.82 -21.22 -5.78
N ASP A 200 -5.76 -20.55 -5.11
CA ASP A 200 -7.03 -20.10 -5.67
C ASP A 200 -6.91 -18.78 -6.47
N TRP A 201 -5.71 -18.25 -6.68
CA TRP A 201 -5.49 -16.96 -7.32
C TRP A 201 -4.69 -17.07 -8.62
N LEU A 202 -5.16 -16.39 -9.65
CA LEU A 202 -4.40 -16.10 -10.87
C LEU A 202 -3.76 -14.72 -10.71
N CYS A 203 -2.43 -14.66 -10.69
CA CYS A 203 -1.66 -13.45 -10.48
C CYS A 203 -1.03 -12.98 -11.78
N GLY A 204 -1.15 -11.69 -12.10
CA GLY A 204 -0.63 -11.09 -13.31
C GLY A 204 -0.73 -9.57 -13.31
N SER A 205 -0.54 -8.97 -14.49
CA SER A 205 -0.65 -7.53 -14.68
C SER A 205 -2.08 -7.04 -14.48
N CYS A 206 -2.23 -5.82 -13.96
CA CYS A 206 -3.55 -5.22 -13.77
C CYS A 206 -4.23 -4.99 -15.13
N PRO A 207 -5.54 -5.29 -15.25
CA PRO A 207 -6.30 -4.99 -16.47
C PRO A 207 -6.40 -3.49 -16.81
N TYR A 208 -5.98 -2.60 -15.89
CA TYR A 208 -5.84 -1.16 -16.10
C TYR A 208 -4.37 -0.73 -16.00
N PRO A 209 -3.51 -1.08 -16.98
CA PRO A 209 -2.08 -0.79 -16.94
C PRO A 209 -1.80 0.72 -16.86
N GLU A 210 -2.65 1.56 -17.47
CA GLU A 210 -2.57 3.01 -17.46
C GLU A 210 -2.66 3.64 -16.06
N ASN A 211 -3.22 2.92 -15.09
CA ASN A 211 -3.28 3.35 -13.70
C ASN A 211 -2.00 3.04 -12.91
N HIS A 212 -1.03 2.38 -13.55
CA HIS A 212 0.19 1.91 -12.90
C HIS A 212 1.43 2.60 -13.48
N ARG A 213 2.45 2.81 -12.65
CA ARG A 213 3.77 3.17 -13.16
C ARG A 213 4.34 1.97 -13.92
N HIS A 214 4.94 2.22 -15.08
CA HIS A 214 5.57 1.18 -15.91
C HIS A 214 4.62 0.03 -16.31
N ASP A 215 3.35 0.36 -16.60
CA ASP A 215 2.35 -0.58 -17.13
C ASP A 215 2.20 -1.87 -16.31
N ASP A 216 2.30 -1.73 -14.98
CA ASP A 216 2.18 -2.83 -14.01
C ASP A 216 3.15 -4.01 -14.22
N GLN A 217 4.39 -3.74 -14.60
CA GLN A 217 5.44 -4.78 -14.79
C GLN A 217 5.65 -5.68 -13.55
N HIS A 218 5.18 -5.26 -12.36
CA HIS A 218 5.31 -6.00 -11.10
C HIS A 218 4.10 -6.90 -10.77
N HIS A 219 3.14 -7.03 -11.68
CA HIS A 219 1.99 -7.93 -11.54
C HIS A 219 1.19 -7.71 -10.24
N SER A 220 0.50 -6.58 -10.17
CA SER A 220 -0.22 -6.16 -8.95
C SER A 220 -1.65 -6.69 -8.84
N PHE A 221 -2.14 -7.44 -9.83
CA PHE A 221 -3.52 -7.95 -9.89
C PHE A 221 -3.60 -9.44 -9.58
N GLY A 222 -4.68 -9.82 -8.87
CA GLY A 222 -5.06 -11.20 -8.63
C GLY A 222 -6.53 -11.42 -8.92
N PHE A 223 -6.86 -12.53 -9.58
CA PHE A 223 -8.22 -13.01 -9.81
C PHE A 223 -8.43 -14.32 -9.07
N ASN A 224 -9.48 -14.40 -8.25
CA ASN A 224 -9.81 -15.61 -7.49
C ASN A 224 -10.70 -16.53 -8.32
N VAL A 225 -10.19 -17.70 -8.67
CA VAL A 225 -10.87 -18.67 -9.55
C VAL A 225 -12.07 -19.35 -8.93
N ARG A 226 -12.27 -19.25 -7.60
CA ARG A 226 -13.43 -19.84 -6.91
C ARG A 226 -14.58 -18.84 -6.77
N THR A 227 -14.25 -17.57 -6.57
CA THR A 227 -15.24 -16.55 -6.23
C THR A 227 -15.52 -15.58 -7.37
N GLY A 228 -14.73 -15.61 -8.47
CA GLY A 228 -14.83 -14.64 -9.56
C GLY A 228 -14.47 -13.21 -9.16
N TYR A 229 -13.77 -13.05 -8.06
CA TYR A 229 -13.41 -11.74 -7.52
C TYR A 229 -11.97 -11.38 -7.90
N GLY A 230 -11.79 -10.17 -8.44
CA GLY A 230 -10.48 -9.62 -8.74
C GLY A 230 -10.07 -8.54 -7.76
N ASN A 231 -8.78 -8.42 -7.51
CA ASN A 231 -8.21 -7.34 -6.70
C ASN A 231 -6.86 -6.90 -7.23
N CYS A 232 -6.70 -5.61 -7.39
CA CYS A 232 -5.42 -4.98 -7.67
C CYS A 232 -4.99 -4.13 -6.48
N TYR A 233 -3.73 -4.20 -6.08
CA TYR A 233 -3.21 -3.42 -4.95
C TYR A 233 -3.36 -1.90 -5.15
N ARG A 234 -3.37 -1.42 -6.39
CA ARG A 234 -3.52 -0.01 -6.72
C ARG A 234 -4.96 0.36 -7.10
N CYS A 235 -5.59 -0.41 -7.99
CA CYS A 235 -6.92 -0.08 -8.52
C CYS A 235 -8.06 -0.53 -7.61
N GLY A 236 -7.78 -1.43 -6.65
CA GLY A 236 -8.78 -1.97 -5.73
C GLY A 236 -9.52 -3.19 -6.27
N SER A 237 -10.70 -3.39 -5.74
CA SER A 237 -11.56 -4.56 -6.02
C SER A 237 -12.28 -4.45 -7.34
N MET A 238 -12.36 -5.56 -8.08
CA MET A 238 -13.05 -5.68 -9.36
C MET A 238 -14.05 -6.82 -9.31
N LEU A 239 -15.25 -6.58 -9.80
CA LEU A 239 -16.29 -7.62 -9.92
C LEU A 239 -16.08 -8.41 -11.21
N LEU A 240 -16.58 -9.65 -11.26
CA LEU A 240 -16.49 -10.52 -12.43
C LEU A 240 -16.93 -9.83 -13.74
N LYS A 241 -18.05 -9.09 -13.70
CA LYS A 241 -18.58 -8.33 -14.84
C LYS A 241 -17.60 -7.28 -15.36
N ASP A 242 -16.91 -6.59 -14.44
CA ASP A 242 -15.97 -5.51 -14.79
C ASP A 242 -14.72 -6.11 -15.43
N ILE A 243 -14.23 -7.23 -14.90
CA ILE A 243 -13.08 -7.96 -15.43
C ILE A 243 -13.42 -8.50 -16.84
N TYR A 244 -14.59 -9.12 -16.99
CA TYR A 244 -15.06 -9.66 -18.26
C TYR A 244 -15.03 -8.61 -19.38
N GLN A 245 -15.55 -7.43 -19.07
CA GLN A 245 -15.62 -6.30 -20.00
C GLN A 245 -14.26 -5.75 -20.38
N ILE A 246 -13.36 -5.63 -19.37
CA ILE A 246 -12.02 -5.04 -19.56
C ILE A 246 -11.12 -5.96 -20.39
N ILE A 247 -11.21 -7.29 -20.20
CA ILE A 247 -10.41 -8.25 -20.97
C ILE A 247 -10.97 -8.52 -22.38
N GLY A 248 -11.99 -7.75 -22.79
CA GLY A 248 -12.54 -7.77 -24.15
C GLY A 248 -13.42 -8.96 -24.46
N LEU A 249 -14.01 -9.59 -23.44
CA LEU A 249 -15.01 -10.64 -23.62
C LEU A 249 -16.41 -10.02 -23.62
N ASP A 250 -17.23 -10.39 -24.60
CA ASP A 250 -18.65 -10.02 -24.62
C ASP A 250 -19.43 -10.82 -23.60
N ILE A 251 -20.19 -10.13 -22.75
CA ILE A 251 -21.00 -10.76 -21.72
C ILE A 251 -22.47 -10.44 -21.88
N ASN A 252 -23.31 -11.46 -21.80
CA ASN A 252 -24.70 -11.27 -21.52
C ASN A 252 -24.92 -11.13 -20.01
N TYR A 253 -25.35 -9.94 -19.56
CA TYR A 253 -25.51 -9.62 -18.13
C TYR A 253 -26.49 -10.55 -17.42
N ASP A 254 -27.45 -11.16 -18.13
CA ASP A 254 -28.40 -12.09 -17.56
C ASP A 254 -27.77 -13.45 -17.19
N GLU A 255 -26.59 -13.75 -17.72
CA GLU A 255 -25.85 -15.00 -17.47
C GLU A 255 -24.88 -14.91 -16.27
N ILE A 256 -24.71 -13.72 -15.68
CA ILE A 256 -23.73 -13.53 -14.57
C ILE A 256 -24.12 -14.33 -13.33
N TYR A 257 -25.44 -14.51 -13.12
CA TYR A 257 -25.94 -15.20 -11.95
C TYR A 257 -26.81 -16.39 -12.38
N VAL A 258 -26.55 -17.52 -11.76
CA VAL A 258 -27.41 -18.72 -11.88
C VAL A 258 -28.27 -18.85 -10.63
N SER A 259 -29.54 -19.21 -10.82
CA SER A 259 -30.45 -19.58 -9.74
C SER A 259 -30.48 -21.10 -9.64
N TYR A 260 -30.23 -21.63 -8.45
CA TYR A 260 -30.40 -23.06 -8.15
C TYR A 260 -31.73 -23.26 -7.43
#